data_bb44367c0add7c5f8fbca9d3fd707d6e
#
_entry.id   bb44367c0add7c5f8fbca9d3fd707d6e
#
_cell.length_a   1.000
_cell.length_b   1.000
_cell.length_c   1.000
_cell.angle_alpha   90.00
_cell.angle_beta   90.00
_cell.angle_gamma   90.00
#
_symmetry.space_group_name_H-M   'P 1'
#
loop_
_entity.id
_entity.type
_entity.pdbx_description
1 polymer ?
#
loop_
_entity_poly.entity_id
_entity_poly.type
_entity_poly.pdbx_seq_one_letter_code
_entity_poly.pdbx_strand_id
1 'polypeptide(L)'
;MAIFEERPHGYTERAESFGLNLKMPQQKGKLELLYLRPLDLSVDETMQEILDAIERVGAKRLVIDSLVGFEMALAPGFRADFRESLYRMISALTGAGITILSTVEVEDTFDAMPFSHYAISFLTDDIIRMRYVEIDGQLRKVMVVIKMRGGNHSKDIREYVITDKGVVVIGPRSTDYEGLTTGIPKRTGPRTAQGEEAAPEPKAKP
;
A
#
# COMPACT_ATOMS: atom_id res chain seq x y z
N MET A 1 1.31 -13.65 4.39
CA MET A 1 0.64 -12.41 3.98
C MET A 1 -0.83 -12.55 4.33
N ALA A 2 -1.38 -11.65 5.13
CA ALA A 2 -2.79 -11.63 5.53
C ALA A 2 -3.57 -10.76 4.53
N ILE A 3 -4.60 -11.32 3.93
CA ILE A 3 -5.49 -10.68 2.95
C ILE A 3 -6.95 -10.82 3.41
N PHE A 4 -7.76 -9.79 3.22
CA PHE A 4 -9.12 -9.72 3.76
C PHE A 4 -10.20 -9.56 2.69
N GLU A 5 -9.88 -8.88 1.60
CA GLU A 5 -10.86 -8.45 0.60
C GLU A 5 -10.96 -9.41 -0.58
N GLU A 6 -9.91 -10.12 -0.89
CA GLU A 6 -9.84 -10.98 -2.07
C GLU A 6 -9.37 -12.40 -1.71
N ARG A 7 -9.90 -13.38 -2.45
CA ARG A 7 -9.47 -14.77 -2.29
C ARG A 7 -8.05 -14.98 -2.82
N PRO A 8 -7.25 -15.89 -2.23
CA PRO A 8 -5.86 -16.15 -2.60
C PRO A 8 -5.63 -16.42 -4.09
N HIS A 9 -6.59 -17.07 -4.76
CA HIS A 9 -6.49 -17.37 -6.18
C HIS A 9 -6.48 -16.10 -7.04
N GLY A 10 -7.47 -15.23 -6.89
CA GLY A 10 -7.53 -13.96 -7.63
C GLY A 10 -6.34 -13.05 -7.32
N TYR A 11 -5.93 -13.01 -6.04
CA TYR A 11 -4.76 -12.26 -5.62
C TYR A 11 -3.49 -12.74 -6.34
N THR A 12 -3.32 -14.06 -6.45
CA THR A 12 -2.17 -14.66 -7.13
C THR A 12 -2.17 -14.38 -8.64
N GLU A 13 -3.33 -14.50 -9.30
CA GLU A 13 -3.47 -14.19 -10.73
C GLU A 13 -3.19 -12.72 -11.03
N ARG A 14 -3.71 -11.82 -10.19
CA ARG A 14 -3.44 -10.39 -10.34
C ARG A 14 -1.94 -10.08 -10.12
N ALA A 15 -1.30 -10.69 -9.14
CA ALA A 15 0.14 -10.53 -8.92
C ALA A 15 0.96 -10.99 -10.14
N GLU A 16 0.57 -12.10 -10.77
CA GLU A 16 1.20 -12.60 -11.99
C GLU A 16 1.10 -11.61 -13.16
N SER A 17 -0.03 -10.90 -13.30
CA SER A 17 -0.19 -9.88 -14.34
C SER A 17 0.76 -8.69 -14.19
N PHE A 18 1.31 -8.50 -13.00
CA PHE A 18 2.35 -7.50 -12.69
C PHE A 18 3.77 -8.11 -12.63
N GLY A 19 3.95 -9.32 -13.15
CA GLY A 19 5.26 -10.00 -13.16
C GLY A 19 5.68 -10.59 -11.81
N LEU A 20 4.78 -10.65 -10.82
CA LEU A 20 5.07 -11.17 -9.48
C LEU A 20 4.60 -12.62 -9.36
N ASN A 21 5.53 -13.56 -9.41
CA ASN A 21 5.23 -14.97 -9.23
C ASN A 21 5.13 -15.33 -7.74
N LEU A 22 3.91 -15.37 -7.20
CA LEU A 22 3.67 -15.78 -5.81
C LEU A 22 3.56 -17.30 -5.64
N LYS A 23 3.29 -18.06 -6.70
CA LYS A 23 3.12 -19.52 -6.64
C LYS A 23 4.41 -20.22 -6.26
N MET A 24 5.53 -19.79 -6.84
CA MET A 24 6.83 -20.43 -6.55
C MET A 24 7.25 -20.32 -5.07
N PRO A 25 7.20 -19.14 -4.40
CA PRO A 25 7.51 -19.08 -2.97
C PRO A 25 6.49 -19.81 -2.10
N GLN A 26 5.21 -19.91 -2.50
CA GLN A 26 4.22 -20.73 -1.79
C GLN A 26 4.58 -22.22 -1.85
N GLN A 27 4.90 -22.75 -3.04
CA GLN A 27 5.31 -24.15 -3.22
C GLN A 27 6.58 -24.50 -2.45
N LYS A 28 7.48 -23.52 -2.26
CA LYS A 28 8.72 -23.68 -1.45
C LYS A 28 8.49 -23.48 0.05
N GLY A 29 7.27 -23.30 0.51
CA GLY A 29 6.96 -23.02 1.91
C GLY A 29 7.56 -21.72 2.45
N LYS A 30 7.82 -20.72 1.58
CA LYS A 30 8.39 -19.42 1.95
C LYS A 30 7.38 -18.28 1.95
N LEU A 31 6.18 -18.54 1.48
CA LEU A 31 5.06 -17.61 1.46
C LEU A 31 3.79 -18.37 1.79
N GLU A 32 3.02 -17.83 2.72
CA GLU A 32 1.64 -18.23 2.97
C GLU A 32 0.72 -17.04 2.69
N LEU A 33 -0.35 -17.26 1.92
CA LEU A 33 -1.44 -16.32 1.75
C LEU A 33 -2.56 -16.75 2.70
N LEU A 34 -2.70 -16.02 3.78
CA LEU A 34 -3.71 -16.23 4.80
C LEU A 34 -4.93 -15.39 4.44
N TYR A 35 -6.03 -16.03 4.05
CA TYR A 35 -7.30 -15.37 3.78
C TYR A 35 -8.18 -15.42 5.02
N LEU A 36 -8.41 -14.26 5.59
CA LEU A 36 -9.23 -14.08 6.79
C LEU A 36 -10.61 -13.58 6.38
N ARG A 37 -11.63 -14.40 6.63
CA ARG A 37 -13.00 -14.10 6.20
C ARG A 37 -13.57 -12.89 6.93
N PRO A 38 -14.28 -12.01 6.21
CA PRO A 38 -14.96 -10.87 6.82
C PRO A 38 -16.07 -11.27 7.81
N LEU A 39 -16.26 -10.45 8.84
CA LEU A 39 -17.41 -10.36 9.73
C LEU A 39 -17.53 -11.37 10.89
N ASP A 40 -16.63 -12.32 11.05
CA ASP A 40 -16.75 -13.36 12.06
C ASP A 40 -15.61 -13.41 13.08
N LEU A 41 -14.52 -12.64 12.87
CA LEU A 41 -13.31 -12.77 13.68
C LEU A 41 -13.25 -11.71 14.79
N SER A 42 -12.69 -12.12 15.91
CA SER A 42 -12.11 -11.20 16.90
C SER A 42 -10.66 -10.87 16.52
N VAL A 43 -10.13 -9.79 17.11
CA VAL A 43 -8.71 -9.44 16.90
C VAL A 43 -7.78 -10.52 17.42
N ASP A 44 -8.14 -11.14 18.55
CA ASP A 44 -7.32 -12.19 19.19
C ASP A 44 -7.26 -13.45 18.33
N GLU A 45 -8.39 -13.89 17.74
CA GLU A 45 -8.42 -15.01 16.79
C GLU A 45 -7.60 -14.70 15.55
N THR A 46 -7.74 -13.49 14.99
CA THR A 46 -6.95 -13.05 13.85
C THR A 46 -5.46 -13.05 14.16
N MET A 47 -5.08 -12.56 15.34
CA MET A 47 -3.69 -12.56 15.78
C MET A 47 -3.15 -13.98 15.91
N GLN A 48 -3.92 -14.91 16.49
CA GLN A 48 -3.51 -16.30 16.63
C GLN A 48 -3.31 -16.98 15.27
N GLU A 49 -4.21 -16.79 14.33
CA GLU A 49 -4.09 -17.29 12.94
C GLU A 49 -2.82 -16.75 12.26
N ILE A 50 -2.51 -15.47 12.45
CA ILE A 50 -1.29 -14.85 11.92
C ILE A 50 -0.04 -15.46 12.56
N LEU A 51 -0.02 -15.63 13.89
CA LEU A 51 1.10 -16.22 14.61
C LEU A 51 1.34 -17.67 14.17
N ASP A 52 0.30 -18.47 14.06
CA ASP A 52 0.38 -19.84 13.60
C ASP A 52 0.93 -19.93 12.17
N ALA A 53 0.50 -19.03 11.28
CA ALA A 53 1.02 -18.94 9.92
C ALA A 53 2.50 -18.52 9.89
N ILE A 54 2.90 -17.57 10.74
CA ILE A 54 4.30 -17.15 10.90
C ILE A 54 5.17 -18.33 11.32
N GLU A 55 4.72 -19.11 12.29
CA GLU A 55 5.45 -20.29 12.79
C GLU A 55 5.56 -21.37 11.70
N ARG A 56 4.45 -21.72 11.02
CA ARG A 56 4.46 -22.73 9.94
C ARG A 56 5.47 -22.44 8.83
N VAL A 57 5.61 -21.16 8.45
CA VAL A 57 6.48 -20.74 7.35
C VAL A 57 7.86 -20.30 7.83
N GLY A 58 8.04 -20.09 9.13
CA GLY A 58 9.23 -19.45 9.70
C GLY A 58 9.41 -18.01 9.20
N ALA A 59 8.28 -17.29 9.05
CA ALA A 59 8.29 -15.96 8.45
C ALA A 59 9.00 -14.94 9.33
N LYS A 60 9.67 -13.99 8.68
CA LYS A 60 10.28 -12.79 9.30
C LYS A 60 9.59 -11.51 8.84
N ARG A 61 8.68 -11.62 7.89
CA ARG A 61 7.94 -10.50 7.32
C ARG A 61 6.46 -10.84 7.23
N LEU A 62 5.64 -9.92 7.68
CA LEU A 62 4.18 -9.97 7.56
C LEU A 62 3.73 -8.82 6.64
N VAL A 63 2.88 -9.12 5.68
CA VAL A 63 2.14 -8.11 4.91
C VAL A 63 0.68 -8.18 5.32
N ILE A 64 0.06 -7.05 5.62
CA ILE A 64 -1.38 -6.90 5.92
C ILE A 64 -1.98 -6.06 4.81
N ASP A 65 -2.83 -6.64 3.99
CA ASP A 65 -3.46 -5.98 2.85
C ASP A 65 -4.99 -6.17 2.88
N SER A 66 -5.72 -5.19 3.40
CA SER A 66 -5.35 -3.90 3.99
C SER A 66 -5.73 -3.81 5.46
N LEU A 67 -5.30 -2.73 6.17
CA LEU A 67 -5.79 -2.48 7.54
C LEU A 67 -7.29 -2.14 7.58
N VAL A 68 -7.80 -1.48 6.52
CA VAL A 68 -9.23 -1.20 6.37
C VAL A 68 -9.99 -2.52 6.20
N GLY A 69 -9.50 -3.42 5.33
CA GLY A 69 -10.07 -4.75 5.16
C GLY A 69 -10.03 -5.56 6.46
N PHE A 70 -8.97 -5.42 7.26
CA PHE A 70 -8.89 -6.06 8.58
C PHE A 70 -9.96 -5.51 9.53
N GLU A 71 -10.13 -4.19 9.65
CA GLU A 71 -11.18 -3.60 10.48
C GLU A 71 -12.57 -4.07 10.03
N MET A 72 -12.82 -4.08 8.72
CA MET A 72 -14.08 -4.54 8.15
C MET A 72 -14.34 -6.03 8.36
N ALA A 73 -13.29 -6.84 8.47
CA ALA A 73 -13.38 -8.27 8.76
C ALA A 73 -13.81 -8.57 10.20
N LEU A 74 -13.60 -7.62 11.12
CA LEU A 74 -14.01 -7.78 12.51
C LEU A 74 -15.53 -7.71 12.66
N ALA A 75 -16.07 -8.52 13.56
CA ALA A 75 -17.46 -8.40 13.97
C ALA A 75 -17.72 -7.00 14.57
N PRO A 76 -18.91 -6.41 14.36
CA PRO A 76 -19.20 -5.02 14.73
C PRO A 76 -18.88 -4.67 16.19
N GLY A 77 -19.03 -5.61 17.11
CA GLY A 77 -18.72 -5.39 18.53
C GLY A 77 -17.23 -5.20 18.84
N PHE A 78 -16.33 -5.60 17.95
CA PHE A 78 -14.87 -5.49 18.14
C PHE A 78 -14.26 -4.28 17.44
N ARG A 79 -15.00 -3.59 16.57
CA ARG A 79 -14.48 -2.44 15.82
C ARG A 79 -14.20 -1.23 16.69
N ALA A 80 -14.95 -1.05 17.77
CA ALA A 80 -14.75 0.06 18.70
C ALA A 80 -13.34 0.09 19.30
N ASP A 81 -12.78 -1.10 19.58
CA ASP A 81 -11.47 -1.27 20.22
C ASP A 81 -10.36 -1.61 19.21
N PHE A 82 -10.65 -1.50 17.91
CA PHE A 82 -9.72 -1.89 16.83
C PHE A 82 -8.35 -1.24 16.98
N ARG A 83 -8.31 0.05 17.27
CA ARG A 83 -7.06 0.82 17.40
C ARG A 83 -6.17 0.29 18.52
N GLU A 84 -6.74 0.00 19.67
CA GLU A 84 -6.00 -0.55 20.81
C GLU A 84 -5.52 -1.97 20.53
N SER A 85 -6.37 -2.77 19.94
CA SER A 85 -6.07 -4.14 19.54
C SER A 85 -4.98 -4.20 18.46
N LEU A 86 -5.03 -3.28 17.48
CA LEU A 86 -3.99 -3.13 16.48
C LEU A 86 -2.65 -2.75 17.12
N TYR A 87 -2.66 -1.84 18.10
CA TYR A 87 -1.45 -1.49 18.86
C TYR A 87 -0.84 -2.72 19.55
N ARG A 88 -1.64 -3.50 20.24
CA ARG A 88 -1.18 -4.72 20.93
C ARG A 88 -0.61 -5.74 19.94
N MET A 89 -1.30 -5.96 18.84
CA MET A 89 -0.87 -6.89 17.79
C MET A 89 0.47 -6.47 17.17
N ILE A 90 0.59 -5.20 16.75
CA ILE A 90 1.83 -4.68 16.16
C ILE A 90 2.98 -4.79 17.17
N SER A 91 2.75 -4.41 18.43
CA SER A 91 3.78 -4.47 19.47
C SER A 91 4.23 -5.90 19.74
N ALA A 92 3.33 -6.86 19.79
CA ALA A 92 3.66 -8.28 19.99
C ALA A 92 4.46 -8.84 18.82
N LEU A 93 4.04 -8.59 17.59
CA LEU A 93 4.71 -9.08 16.38
C LEU A 93 6.10 -8.45 16.19
N THR A 94 6.23 -7.14 16.38
CA THR A 94 7.52 -6.46 16.28
C THR A 94 8.47 -6.87 17.40
N GLY A 95 7.95 -7.06 18.62
CA GLY A 95 8.70 -7.62 19.74
C GLY A 95 9.22 -9.05 19.46
N ALA A 96 8.52 -9.84 18.64
CA ALA A 96 8.95 -11.14 18.17
C ALA A 96 9.93 -11.06 16.96
N GLY A 97 10.35 -9.86 16.56
CA GLY A 97 11.28 -9.65 15.45
C GLY A 97 10.66 -9.75 14.07
N ILE A 98 9.34 -9.58 13.94
CA ILE A 98 8.63 -9.58 12.68
C ILE A 98 8.59 -8.16 12.10
N THR A 99 9.05 -8.00 10.86
CA THR A 99 8.84 -6.78 10.09
C THR A 99 7.44 -6.76 9.50
N ILE A 100 6.68 -5.70 9.72
CA ILE A 100 5.31 -5.57 9.24
C ILE A 100 5.25 -4.52 8.13
N LEU A 101 4.65 -4.87 7.01
CA LEU A 101 4.22 -3.93 5.96
C LEU A 101 2.69 -3.97 5.91
N SER A 102 2.06 -2.82 6.06
CA SER A 102 0.61 -2.70 5.92
C SER A 102 0.22 -1.68 4.88
N THR A 103 -0.83 -1.98 4.12
CA THR A 103 -1.49 -1.01 3.25
C THR A 103 -2.66 -0.38 3.99
N VAL A 104 -2.88 0.91 3.74
CA VAL A 104 -4.01 1.66 4.30
C VAL A 104 -4.60 2.53 3.21
N GLU A 105 -5.88 2.40 2.96
CA GLU A 105 -6.60 3.35 2.13
C GLU A 105 -6.79 4.66 2.90
N VAL A 106 -6.51 5.76 2.22
CA VAL A 106 -6.68 7.10 2.78
C VAL A 106 -7.69 7.84 1.93
N GLU A 107 -8.78 8.28 2.53
CA GLU A 107 -9.71 9.18 1.84
C GLU A 107 -8.99 10.48 1.47
N ASP A 108 -8.96 10.80 0.18
CA ASP A 108 -8.38 12.05 -0.31
C ASP A 108 -9.36 13.20 0.00
N THR A 109 -9.22 13.78 1.17
CA THR A 109 -9.77 15.10 1.44
C THR A 109 -8.79 16.14 0.90
N PHE A 110 -9.23 16.95 -0.04
CA PHE A 110 -8.40 17.94 -0.75
C PHE A 110 -7.73 18.96 0.18
N ASP A 111 -8.26 19.18 1.37
CA ASP A 111 -7.82 20.25 2.28
C ASP A 111 -6.91 19.78 3.44
N ALA A 112 -6.74 18.50 3.63
CA ALA A 112 -5.92 17.98 4.72
C ALA A 112 -5.01 16.84 4.23
N MET A 113 -3.79 16.79 4.75
CA MET A 113 -2.94 15.61 4.64
C MET A 113 -3.11 14.74 5.90
N PRO A 114 -4.17 13.92 6.02
CA PRO A 114 -4.23 12.98 7.11
C PRO A 114 -3.08 11.98 6.91
N PHE A 115 -2.09 12.01 7.80
CA PHE A 115 -0.96 11.10 7.73
C PHE A 115 -1.34 9.67 8.11
N SER A 116 -2.52 9.48 8.71
CA SER A 116 -2.97 8.17 9.14
C SER A 116 -4.47 8.19 9.47
N HIS A 117 -5.21 7.25 8.88
CA HIS A 117 -6.65 7.09 9.11
C HIS A 117 -6.95 6.73 10.58
N TYR A 118 -6.10 5.88 11.19
CA TYR A 118 -6.27 5.40 12.57
C TYR A 118 -5.40 6.15 13.59
N ALA A 119 -4.80 7.28 13.23
CA ALA A 119 -3.76 7.92 14.02
C ALA A 119 -2.61 6.94 14.41
N ILE A 120 -2.31 5.95 13.56
CA ILE A 120 -1.29 4.92 13.80
C ILE A 120 0.12 5.35 13.39
N SER A 121 0.30 6.59 12.96
CA SER A 121 1.61 7.10 12.55
C SER A 121 2.68 6.99 13.65
N PHE A 122 2.29 6.92 14.91
CA PHE A 122 3.23 6.70 16.01
C PHE A 122 3.71 5.24 16.14
N LEU A 123 2.96 4.28 15.57
CA LEU A 123 3.29 2.86 15.56
C LEU A 123 4.23 2.48 14.43
N THR A 124 4.27 3.28 13.35
CA THR A 124 5.05 2.97 12.16
C THR A 124 6.44 3.62 12.23
N ASP A 125 7.45 2.91 11.77
CA ASP A 125 8.78 3.45 11.59
C ASP A 125 8.87 4.22 10.27
N ASP A 126 8.29 3.69 9.22
CA ASP A 126 8.32 4.25 7.88
C ASP A 126 6.90 4.47 7.33
N ILE A 127 6.70 5.58 6.61
CA ILE A 127 5.45 5.90 5.93
C ILE A 127 5.77 6.31 4.50
N ILE A 128 5.23 5.56 3.54
CA ILE A 128 5.25 5.89 2.12
C ILE A 128 3.82 6.24 1.72
N ARG A 129 3.62 7.46 1.21
CA ARG A 129 2.32 7.87 0.68
C ARG A 129 2.33 7.75 -0.83
N MET A 130 1.27 7.16 -1.35
CA MET A 130 0.99 7.03 -2.77
C MET A 130 -0.35 7.68 -3.08
N ARG A 131 -0.45 8.44 -4.17
CA ARG A 131 -1.70 9.11 -4.56
C ARG A 131 -1.75 9.43 -6.04
N TYR A 132 -2.96 9.73 -6.50
CA TYR A 132 -3.17 10.37 -7.80
C TYR A 132 -3.08 11.88 -7.67
N VAL A 133 -2.54 12.50 -8.72
CA VAL A 133 -2.50 13.97 -8.90
C VAL A 133 -2.89 14.30 -10.32
N GLU A 134 -3.56 15.41 -10.53
CA GLU A 134 -3.82 15.91 -11.88
C GLU A 134 -2.65 16.78 -12.32
N ILE A 135 -2.04 16.44 -13.45
CA ILE A 135 -0.95 17.19 -14.08
C ILE A 135 -1.28 17.30 -15.56
N ASP A 136 -1.37 18.53 -16.08
CA ASP A 136 -1.66 18.83 -17.48
C ASP A 136 -2.91 18.08 -18.02
N GLY A 137 -3.97 17.99 -17.21
CA GLY A 137 -5.22 17.32 -17.55
C GLY A 137 -5.16 15.79 -17.54
N GLN A 138 -4.11 15.21 -16.96
CA GLN A 138 -3.93 13.76 -16.83
C GLN A 138 -3.78 13.35 -15.37
N LEU A 139 -4.41 12.24 -14.97
CA LEU A 139 -4.17 11.63 -13.69
C LEU A 139 -2.84 10.86 -13.69
N ARG A 140 -1.91 11.32 -12.88
CA ARG A 140 -0.60 10.69 -12.69
C ARG A 140 -0.47 10.15 -11.28
N LYS A 141 0.32 9.10 -11.13
CA LYS A 141 0.60 8.46 -9.84
C LYS A 141 1.89 8.98 -9.28
N VAL A 142 1.86 9.48 -8.04
CA VAL A 142 3.05 9.97 -7.34
C VAL A 142 3.21 9.27 -6.01
N MET A 143 4.47 9.16 -5.55
CA MET A 143 4.83 8.64 -4.23
C MET A 143 5.83 9.56 -3.54
N VAL A 144 5.78 9.54 -2.21
CA VAL A 144 6.72 10.28 -1.35
C VAL A 144 6.94 9.52 -0.05
N VAL A 145 8.16 9.52 0.47
CA VAL A 145 8.46 9.04 1.82
C VAL A 145 8.14 10.17 2.79
N ILE A 146 7.11 9.98 3.61
CA ILE A 146 6.67 10.97 4.60
C ILE A 146 7.51 10.90 5.87
N LYS A 147 7.83 9.69 6.30
CA LYS A 147 8.53 9.41 7.54
C LYS A 147 9.47 8.24 7.35
N MET A 148 10.63 8.33 7.95
CA MET A 148 11.56 7.22 8.17
C MET A 148 12.23 7.43 9.52
N ARG A 149 11.99 6.53 10.47
CA ARG A 149 12.55 6.61 11.82
C ARG A 149 14.00 6.10 11.81
N GLY A 150 14.89 6.87 12.39
CA GLY A 150 16.30 6.46 12.53
C GLY A 150 17.19 6.72 11.32
N GLY A 151 16.72 7.40 10.26
CA GLY A 151 17.52 7.68 9.07
C GLY A 151 17.11 8.94 8.31
N ASN A 152 18.02 9.41 7.44
CA ASN A 152 17.67 10.40 6.45
C ASN A 152 17.03 9.72 5.24
N HIS A 153 16.05 10.35 4.61
CA HIS A 153 15.34 9.82 3.45
C HIS A 153 15.13 10.91 2.40
N SER A 154 14.86 10.49 1.16
CA SER A 154 14.43 11.41 0.11
C SER A 154 13.07 12.00 0.47
N LYS A 155 12.96 13.32 0.36
CA LYS A 155 11.71 14.08 0.52
C LYS A 155 11.08 14.40 -0.84
N ASP A 156 11.66 13.87 -1.91
CA ASP A 156 11.21 14.12 -3.28
C ASP A 156 9.88 13.42 -3.53
N ILE A 157 8.96 14.13 -4.18
CA ILE A 157 7.79 13.53 -4.78
C ILE A 157 8.21 12.93 -6.10
N ARG A 158 8.00 11.64 -6.28
CA ARG A 158 8.37 10.87 -7.46
C ARG A 158 7.15 10.36 -8.18
N GLU A 159 7.13 10.51 -9.50
CA GLU A 159 6.13 9.84 -10.34
C GLU A 159 6.48 8.36 -10.48
N TYR A 160 5.44 7.51 -10.54
CA TYR A 160 5.61 6.07 -10.77
C TYR A 160 4.52 5.54 -11.69
N VAL A 161 4.84 4.44 -12.36
CA VAL A 161 3.90 3.64 -13.15
C VAL A 161 3.87 2.22 -12.65
N ILE A 162 2.76 1.55 -12.91
CA ILE A 162 2.61 0.11 -12.66
C ILE A 162 2.72 -0.59 -14.02
N THR A 163 3.64 -1.51 -14.13
CA THR A 163 3.95 -2.25 -15.36
C THR A 163 3.90 -3.75 -15.09
N ASP A 164 4.11 -4.54 -16.13
CA ASP A 164 4.34 -5.99 -16.04
C ASP A 164 5.62 -6.38 -15.27
N LYS A 165 6.45 -5.41 -14.91
CA LYS A 165 7.64 -5.56 -14.06
C LYS A 165 7.43 -5.00 -12.64
N GLY A 166 6.19 -4.72 -12.27
CA GLY A 166 5.82 -4.12 -11.01
C GLY A 166 5.82 -2.59 -11.03
N VAL A 167 6.06 -1.97 -9.88
CA VAL A 167 6.10 -0.51 -9.71
C VAL A 167 7.45 0.02 -10.18
N VAL A 168 7.42 0.94 -11.12
CA VAL A 168 8.62 1.62 -11.67
C VAL A 168 8.54 3.10 -11.36
N VAL A 169 9.52 3.61 -10.63
CA VAL A 169 9.66 5.05 -10.37
C VAL A 169 10.26 5.72 -11.60
N ILE A 170 9.58 6.76 -12.09
CA ILE A 170 9.94 7.45 -13.32
C ILE A 170 10.69 8.74 -13.00
N GLY A 171 11.81 8.96 -13.71
CA GLY A 171 12.51 10.23 -13.77
C GLY A 171 13.04 10.81 -12.47
N PRO A 172 13.57 12.04 -12.52
CA PRO A 172 13.96 12.81 -11.34
C PRO A 172 12.72 13.25 -10.56
N ARG A 173 12.97 13.96 -9.42
CA ARG A 173 11.87 14.59 -8.67
C ARG A 173 11.03 15.49 -9.57
N SER A 174 9.75 15.61 -9.28
CA SER A 174 8.88 16.55 -9.98
C SER A 174 9.24 17.98 -9.56
N THR A 175 10.06 18.67 -10.38
CA THR A 175 10.50 20.05 -10.10
C THR A 175 9.60 21.11 -10.73
N ASP A 176 8.80 20.71 -11.72
CA ASP A 176 8.01 21.64 -12.54
C ASP A 176 6.65 21.96 -11.94
N TYR A 177 6.34 21.35 -10.82
CA TYR A 177 5.05 21.50 -10.14
C TYR A 177 5.21 21.68 -8.63
N GLU A 178 4.47 22.64 -8.08
CA GLU A 178 4.22 22.81 -6.65
C GLU A 178 2.78 22.40 -6.29
N GLY A 179 2.52 22.15 -5.02
CA GLY A 179 1.18 21.81 -4.54
C GLY A 179 0.71 20.39 -4.86
N LEU A 180 1.60 19.49 -5.28
CA LEU A 180 1.25 18.09 -5.58
C LEU A 180 0.68 17.33 -4.38
N THR A 181 0.98 17.80 -3.17
CA THR A 181 0.49 17.18 -1.92
C THR A 181 -0.75 17.87 -1.37
N THR A 182 -1.04 19.09 -1.79
CA THR A 182 -2.17 19.91 -1.30
C THR A 182 -3.37 19.89 -2.24
N GLY A 183 -3.31 19.15 -3.35
CA GLY A 183 -4.44 18.93 -4.26
C GLY A 183 -4.59 19.95 -5.38
N ILE A 184 -3.81 21.03 -5.40
CA ILE A 184 -3.83 22.03 -6.47
C ILE A 184 -2.42 22.17 -7.07
N PRO A 185 -2.04 21.31 -8.02
CA PRO A 185 -0.76 21.44 -8.70
C PRO A 185 -0.66 22.76 -9.44
N LYS A 186 0.39 23.53 -9.16
CA LYS A 186 0.75 24.72 -9.94
C LYS A 186 2.05 24.46 -10.67
N ARG A 187 2.07 24.73 -11.97
CA ARG A 187 3.27 24.65 -12.77
C ARG A 187 4.20 25.81 -12.44
N THR A 188 5.45 25.52 -12.10
CA THR A 188 6.48 26.51 -11.78
C THR A 188 7.58 26.59 -12.83
N GLY A 189 7.71 25.55 -13.68
CA GLY A 189 8.72 25.46 -14.73
C GLY A 189 8.24 25.88 -16.11
N PRO A 190 9.19 26.20 -17.05
CA PRO A 190 8.85 26.46 -18.44
C PRO A 190 8.21 25.22 -19.09
N ARG A 191 7.31 25.42 -20.06
CA ARG A 191 6.78 24.31 -20.88
C ARG A 191 7.94 23.70 -21.67
N THR A 192 8.41 22.52 -21.23
CA THR A 192 9.26 21.70 -22.08
C THR A 192 8.40 21.12 -23.20
N ALA A 193 8.77 21.39 -24.45
CA ALA A 193 8.10 20.91 -25.68
C ALA A 193 8.32 19.40 -25.90
N GLN A 194 8.20 18.57 -24.89
CA GLN A 194 8.29 17.10 -24.95
C GLN A 194 6.98 16.47 -24.49
N GLY A 195 5.96 16.66 -25.29
CA GLY A 195 4.62 16.11 -24.96
C GLY A 195 3.71 15.97 -26.19
N GLU A 196 4.22 16.17 -27.40
CA GLU A 196 3.50 15.88 -28.67
C GLU A 196 4.06 14.63 -29.36
N GLU A 197 4.03 13.50 -28.65
CA GLU A 197 3.98 12.22 -29.36
C GLU A 197 2.55 11.69 -29.17
N ALA A 198 1.73 11.98 -30.18
CA ALA A 198 0.36 11.55 -30.28
C ALA A 198 0.30 10.02 -30.14
N ALA A 199 -0.48 9.55 -29.19
CA ALA A 199 -0.83 8.14 -29.11
C ALA A 199 -1.51 7.73 -30.43
N PRO A 200 -1.15 6.58 -31.04
CA PRO A 200 -1.80 6.12 -32.26
C PRO A 200 -3.26 5.85 -31.99
N GLU A 201 -4.15 6.43 -32.83
CA GLU A 201 -5.58 6.18 -32.80
C GLU A 201 -5.88 4.68 -32.90
N PRO A 202 -6.84 4.16 -32.11
CA PRO A 202 -7.25 2.78 -32.22
C PRO A 202 -7.94 2.58 -33.59
N LYS A 203 -7.33 1.75 -34.44
CA LYS A 203 -7.93 1.32 -35.71
C LYS A 203 -9.24 0.61 -35.41
N ALA A 204 -10.36 1.21 -35.83
CA ALA A 204 -11.65 0.55 -35.88
C ALA A 204 -11.52 -0.72 -36.75
N LYS A 205 -11.88 -1.85 -36.21
CA LYS A 205 -12.04 -3.09 -36.98
C LYS A 205 -13.43 -3.10 -37.64
N PRO A 206 -13.52 -3.63 -38.85
CA PRO A 206 -14.76 -3.73 -39.63
C PRO A 206 -15.79 -4.68 -39.02
#